data_721116192e9ab0d0d998d7182de33899
#
_entry.id   721116192e9ab0d0d998d7182de33899
#
_cell.length_a   1.000
_cell.length_b   1.000
_cell.length_c   1.000
_cell.angle_alpha   90.00
_cell.angle_beta   90.00
_cell.angle_gamma   90.00
#
_symmetry.space_group_name_H-M   'P 1'
#
loop_
_entity.id
_entity.type
_entity.pdbx_description
1 polymer ?
#
loop_
_entity_poly.entity_id
_entity_poly.type
_entity_poly.pdbx_seq_one_letter_code
_entity_poly.pdbx_strand_id
1 'polypeptide(L)'
;MKTYRLDPAKLPAQKKTIMLVYGITFLLMSALSIGINWNRASMKSLIWMLPLIAALFVYSGWRAFKQRDQLWEDYSFQVDEDGLLVHLPKFPELKVSKRDITEIEDVKNGTYVSTTRGRRLFAIPNLLPDADYAELHALMQRWIEENKHPAAPAEAEAVEAGEQTAEEATQPGGEDQPA
;
A
#
# COMPACT_ATOMS: atom_id res chain seq x y z
N MET A 1 1.64 -12.29 13.86
CA MET A 1 1.53 -10.93 13.23
C MET A 1 2.92 -10.32 13.14
N LYS A 2 3.42 -9.99 11.95
CA LYS A 2 4.73 -9.36 11.72
C LYS A 2 4.52 -7.98 11.08
N THR A 3 5.25 -6.98 11.59
CA THR A 3 5.15 -5.60 11.10
C THR A 3 6.42 -5.20 10.38
N TYR A 4 6.29 -4.71 9.16
CA TYR A 4 7.36 -4.19 8.32
C TYR A 4 7.26 -2.67 8.27
N ARG A 5 8.39 -1.98 8.43
CA ARG A 5 8.47 -0.51 8.41
C ARG A 5 9.54 -0.05 7.45
N LEU A 6 9.44 1.21 7.01
CA LEU A 6 10.46 1.83 6.17
C LEU A 6 11.81 1.91 6.90
N ASP A 7 12.89 1.67 6.15
CA ASP A 7 14.25 1.68 6.68
C ASP A 7 14.68 3.10 7.08
N PRO A 8 14.91 3.38 8.36
CA PRO A 8 15.36 4.71 8.80
C PRO A 8 16.72 5.10 8.21
N ALA A 9 17.56 4.13 7.83
CA ALA A 9 18.86 4.41 7.21
C ALA A 9 18.72 5.00 5.79
N LYS A 10 17.63 4.73 5.09
CA LYS A 10 17.32 5.28 3.75
C LYS A 10 16.74 6.71 3.80
N LEU A 11 16.25 7.17 4.95
CA LEU A 11 15.62 8.48 5.12
C LEU A 11 16.56 9.67 4.81
N PRO A 12 17.83 9.70 5.29
CA PRO A 12 18.75 10.81 5.01
C PRO A 12 19.01 10.98 3.50
N ALA A 13 19.14 9.88 2.76
CA ALA A 13 19.35 9.91 1.31
C ALA A 13 18.14 10.54 0.59
N GLN A 14 16.93 10.21 1.02
CA GLN A 14 15.70 10.80 0.48
C GLN A 14 15.62 12.30 0.80
N LYS A 15 15.94 12.71 2.02
CA LYS A 15 16.00 14.14 2.40
C LYS A 15 17.04 14.91 1.59
N LYS A 16 18.20 14.32 1.34
CA LYS A 16 19.25 14.92 0.48
C LYS A 16 18.73 15.13 -0.95
N THR A 17 18.03 14.18 -1.51
CA THR A 17 17.42 14.30 -2.84
C THR A 17 16.39 15.43 -2.89
N ILE A 18 15.51 15.54 -1.90
CA ILE A 18 14.56 16.64 -1.79
C ILE A 18 15.28 17.97 -1.75
N MET A 19 16.28 18.11 -0.88
CA MET A 19 17.06 19.35 -0.75
C MET A 19 17.73 19.75 -2.07
N LEU A 20 18.29 18.77 -2.79
CA LEU A 20 18.93 19.01 -4.09
C LEU A 20 17.92 19.48 -5.12
N VAL A 21 16.76 18.83 -5.24
CA VAL A 21 15.69 19.22 -6.19
C VAL A 21 15.19 20.63 -5.89
N TYR A 22 14.88 20.92 -4.61
CA TYR A 22 14.43 22.27 -4.23
C TYR A 22 15.52 23.32 -4.46
N GLY A 23 16.78 23.02 -4.17
CA GLY A 23 17.91 23.92 -4.40
C GLY A 23 18.10 24.23 -5.89
N ILE A 24 18.10 23.23 -6.76
CA ILE A 24 18.20 23.42 -8.21
C ILE A 24 17.02 24.23 -8.73
N THR A 25 15.80 23.88 -8.32
CA THR A 25 14.58 24.59 -8.75
C THR A 25 14.62 26.05 -8.31
N PHE A 26 15.05 26.33 -7.08
CA PHE A 26 15.24 27.70 -6.59
C PHE A 26 16.25 28.49 -7.43
N LEU A 27 17.40 27.90 -7.75
CA LEU A 27 18.41 28.56 -8.59
C LEU A 27 17.89 28.85 -9.98
N LEU A 28 17.19 27.91 -10.61
CA LEU A 28 16.59 28.10 -11.94
C LEU A 28 15.53 29.20 -11.92
N MET A 29 14.63 29.20 -10.94
CA MET A 29 13.60 30.24 -10.82
C MET A 29 14.17 31.61 -10.54
N SER A 30 15.21 31.68 -9.71
CA SER A 30 15.93 32.94 -9.42
C SER A 30 16.63 33.48 -10.68
N ALA A 31 17.34 32.63 -11.42
CA ALA A 31 18.00 33.00 -12.66
C ALA A 31 16.99 33.48 -13.73
N LEU A 32 15.87 32.77 -13.88
CA LEU A 32 14.80 33.13 -14.79
C LEU A 32 14.18 34.49 -14.40
N SER A 33 13.92 34.69 -13.10
CA SER A 33 13.36 35.95 -12.61
C SER A 33 14.29 37.14 -12.86
N ILE A 34 15.60 36.95 -12.68
CA ILE A 34 16.59 37.97 -13.00
C ILE A 34 16.64 38.22 -14.50
N GLY A 35 16.70 37.16 -15.32
CA GLY A 35 16.79 37.28 -16.78
C GLY A 35 15.60 38.01 -17.41
N ILE A 36 14.37 37.69 -17.01
CA ILE A 36 13.16 38.34 -17.50
C ILE A 36 13.10 39.80 -17.08
N ASN A 37 13.55 40.13 -15.89
CA ASN A 37 13.43 41.48 -15.35
C ASN A 37 14.65 42.36 -15.65
N TRP A 38 15.72 41.83 -16.27
CA TRP A 38 16.95 42.57 -16.54
C TRP A 38 16.73 43.83 -17.36
N ASN A 39 15.79 43.78 -18.32
CA ASN A 39 15.48 44.91 -19.23
C ASN A 39 14.25 45.73 -18.81
N ARG A 40 13.44 45.26 -17.85
CA ARG A 40 12.12 45.86 -17.58
C ARG A 40 11.93 46.38 -16.18
N ALA A 41 12.72 45.93 -15.22
CA ALA A 41 12.47 46.26 -13.83
C ALA A 41 13.45 47.29 -13.30
N SER A 42 12.91 48.22 -12.56
CA SER A 42 13.69 48.93 -11.56
C SER A 42 14.27 47.90 -10.63
N MET A 43 15.58 47.95 -10.36
CA MET A 43 16.27 47.08 -9.37
C MET A 43 15.52 46.95 -8.05
N LYS A 44 14.69 47.92 -7.72
CA LYS A 44 13.84 47.92 -6.50
C LYS A 44 12.85 46.78 -6.45
N SER A 45 12.24 46.35 -7.59
CA SER A 45 11.29 45.23 -7.58
C SER A 45 11.97 43.87 -7.36
N LEU A 46 13.20 43.69 -7.86
CA LEU A 46 13.99 42.46 -7.63
C LEU A 46 14.40 42.27 -6.17
N ILE A 47 14.71 43.39 -5.48
CA ILE A 47 15.10 43.34 -4.05
C ILE A 47 13.99 42.76 -3.19
N TRP A 48 12.72 43.02 -3.52
CA TRP A 48 11.59 42.48 -2.79
C TRP A 48 11.11 41.10 -3.29
N MET A 49 11.26 40.80 -4.56
CA MET A 49 10.85 39.50 -5.14
C MET A 49 11.76 38.35 -4.69
N LEU A 50 13.07 38.53 -4.66
CA LEU A 50 13.99 37.45 -4.30
C LEU A 50 13.80 36.92 -2.87
N PRO A 51 13.67 37.76 -1.82
CA PRO A 51 13.37 37.29 -0.48
C PRO A 51 12.02 36.56 -0.40
N LEU A 52 11.01 37.02 -1.12
CA LEU A 52 9.70 36.35 -1.14
C LEU A 52 9.79 34.96 -1.77
N ILE A 53 10.48 34.83 -2.90
CA ILE A 53 10.74 33.53 -3.55
C ILE A 53 11.52 32.63 -2.59
N ALA A 54 12.58 33.13 -1.98
CA ALA A 54 13.38 32.37 -1.01
C ALA A 54 12.53 31.88 0.17
N ALA A 55 11.69 32.74 0.75
CA ALA A 55 10.80 32.38 1.84
C ALA A 55 9.80 31.26 1.45
N LEU A 56 9.22 31.33 0.24
CA LEU A 56 8.33 30.30 -0.29
C LEU A 56 9.06 28.96 -0.48
N PHE A 57 10.29 28.97 -1.00
CA PHE A 57 11.07 27.75 -1.17
C PHE A 57 11.49 27.12 0.15
N VAL A 58 11.92 27.94 1.12
CA VAL A 58 12.27 27.46 2.47
C VAL A 58 11.04 26.85 3.15
N TYR A 59 9.88 27.52 3.09
CA TYR A 59 8.63 27.00 3.66
C TYR A 59 8.20 25.70 2.98
N SER A 60 8.23 25.65 1.65
CA SER A 60 7.86 24.45 0.88
C SER A 60 8.80 23.29 1.15
N GLY A 61 10.11 23.55 1.21
CA GLY A 61 11.11 22.55 1.55
C GLY A 61 10.94 22.00 2.97
N TRP A 62 10.73 22.87 3.95
CA TRP A 62 10.46 22.47 5.33
C TRP A 62 9.19 21.60 5.42
N ARG A 63 8.11 22.00 4.74
CA ARG A 63 6.89 21.22 4.65
C ARG A 63 7.11 19.84 4.01
N ALA A 64 7.90 19.77 2.94
CA ALA A 64 8.26 18.52 2.28
C ALA A 64 9.06 17.59 3.20
N PHE A 65 9.99 18.12 3.99
CA PHE A 65 10.72 17.34 5.00
C PHE A 65 9.77 16.78 6.06
N LYS A 66 8.91 17.62 6.63
CA LYS A 66 7.95 17.19 7.65
C LYS A 66 7.00 16.11 7.12
N GLN A 67 6.52 16.27 5.89
CA GLN A 67 5.69 15.24 5.26
C GLN A 67 6.43 13.93 5.05
N ARG A 68 7.74 13.99 4.75
CA ARG A 68 8.56 12.78 4.58
C ARG A 68 8.80 12.08 5.90
N ASP A 69 9.04 12.80 6.98
CA ASP A 69 9.18 12.23 8.31
C ASP A 69 7.88 11.52 8.74
N GLN A 70 6.74 12.16 8.58
CA GLN A 70 5.43 11.57 8.85
C GLN A 70 5.20 10.29 8.03
N LEU A 71 5.58 10.31 6.74
CA LEU A 71 5.45 9.13 5.89
C LEU A 71 6.30 7.95 6.41
N TRP A 72 7.50 8.22 6.94
CA TRP A 72 8.35 7.17 7.50
C TRP A 72 7.82 6.61 8.82
N GLU A 73 7.17 7.43 9.63
CA GLU A 73 6.57 7.01 10.90
C GLU A 73 5.28 6.21 10.68
N ASP A 74 4.42 6.69 9.80
CA ASP A 74 3.07 6.16 9.62
C ASP A 74 3.00 4.98 8.63
N TYR A 75 3.98 4.86 7.71
CA TYR A 75 3.93 3.83 6.69
C TYR A 75 4.35 2.47 7.26
N SER A 76 3.43 1.52 7.27
CA SER A 76 3.72 0.16 7.73
C SER A 76 2.87 -0.89 7.05
N PHE A 77 3.43 -2.09 6.95
CA PHE A 77 2.72 -3.29 6.54
C PHE A 77 2.65 -4.24 7.71
N GLN A 78 1.46 -4.73 8.01
CA GLN A 78 1.26 -5.75 9.00
C GLN A 78 0.75 -7.01 8.31
N VAL A 79 1.49 -8.08 8.44
CA VAL A 79 1.15 -9.38 7.88
C VAL A 79 0.55 -10.26 8.96
N ASP A 80 -0.60 -10.82 8.66
CA ASP A 80 -1.28 -11.82 9.47
C ASP A 80 -1.49 -13.11 8.67
N GLU A 81 -2.01 -14.15 9.29
CA GLU A 81 -2.29 -15.43 8.63
C GLU A 81 -3.29 -15.31 7.47
N ASP A 82 -4.23 -14.38 7.60
CA ASP A 82 -5.33 -14.18 6.66
C ASP A 82 -5.05 -13.13 5.57
N GLY A 83 -3.99 -12.32 5.72
CA GLY A 83 -3.71 -11.29 4.74
C GLY A 83 -2.75 -10.20 5.20
N LEU A 84 -2.88 -9.06 4.54
CA LEU A 84 -2.02 -7.89 4.72
C LEU A 84 -2.86 -6.67 5.11
N LEU A 85 -2.44 -5.98 6.16
CA LEU A 85 -2.94 -4.67 6.53
C LEU A 85 -1.90 -3.62 6.13
N VAL A 86 -2.27 -2.73 5.22
CA VAL A 86 -1.40 -1.64 4.74
C VAL A 86 -1.83 -0.34 5.40
N HIS A 87 -0.92 0.23 6.14
CA HIS A 87 -1.08 1.54 6.77
C HIS A 87 -0.43 2.60 5.90
N LEU A 88 -1.24 3.45 5.28
CA LEU A 88 -0.77 4.54 4.43
C LEU A 88 -1.08 5.87 5.11
N PRO A 89 -0.12 6.79 5.24
CA PRO A 89 -0.38 8.10 5.81
C PRO A 89 -1.48 8.82 5.01
N LYS A 90 -2.46 9.38 5.70
CA LYS A 90 -3.62 10.12 5.14
C LYS A 90 -4.66 9.28 4.38
N PHE A 91 -4.50 7.98 4.31
CA PHE A 91 -5.49 7.09 3.74
C PHE A 91 -6.04 6.16 4.83
N PRO A 92 -7.27 5.68 4.68
CA PRO A 92 -7.79 4.65 5.56
C PRO A 92 -6.93 3.38 5.45
N GLU A 93 -6.89 2.61 6.52
CA GLU A 93 -6.21 1.32 6.53
C GLU A 93 -6.78 0.42 5.43
N LEU A 94 -5.87 -0.13 4.64
CA LEU A 94 -6.24 -1.04 3.56
C LEU A 94 -6.00 -2.49 4.01
N LYS A 95 -7.10 -3.21 4.25
CA LYS A 95 -7.05 -4.65 4.54
C LYS A 95 -7.20 -5.45 3.25
N VAL A 96 -6.21 -6.26 2.93
CA VAL A 96 -6.16 -7.11 1.74
C VAL A 96 -6.06 -8.56 2.19
N SER A 97 -7.05 -9.37 1.82
CA SER A 97 -6.98 -10.81 2.07
C SER A 97 -5.93 -11.46 1.17
N LYS A 98 -5.25 -12.48 1.66
CA LYS A 98 -4.30 -13.28 0.86
C LYS A 98 -4.94 -13.83 -0.42
N ARG A 99 -6.24 -14.19 -0.36
CA ARG A 99 -6.98 -14.72 -1.51
C ARG A 99 -7.29 -13.67 -2.59
N ASP A 100 -7.28 -12.39 -2.22
CA ASP A 100 -7.56 -11.31 -3.16
C ASP A 100 -6.34 -10.93 -4.01
N ILE A 101 -5.13 -11.33 -3.62
CA ILE A 101 -3.89 -10.98 -4.33
C ILE A 101 -3.78 -11.83 -5.59
N THR A 102 -3.70 -11.16 -6.75
CA THR A 102 -3.71 -11.81 -8.07
C THR A 102 -2.37 -11.75 -8.78
N GLU A 103 -1.66 -10.63 -8.62
CA GLU A 103 -0.43 -10.38 -9.39
C GLU A 103 0.47 -9.38 -8.67
N ILE A 104 1.76 -9.52 -8.85
CA ILE A 104 2.77 -8.52 -8.47
C ILE A 104 3.56 -8.11 -9.71
N GLU A 105 3.89 -6.82 -9.79
CA GLU A 105 4.66 -6.22 -10.88
C GLU A 105 5.83 -5.44 -10.31
N ASP A 106 7.04 -5.90 -10.60
CA ASP A 106 8.25 -5.24 -10.13
C ASP A 106 8.55 -3.99 -10.97
N VAL A 107 8.79 -2.89 -10.28
CA VAL A 107 9.14 -1.61 -10.89
C VAL A 107 10.41 -1.06 -10.22
N LYS A 108 11.02 -0.05 -10.84
CA LYS A 108 12.26 0.56 -10.34
C LYS A 108 12.23 0.97 -8.86
N ASN A 109 11.07 1.36 -8.34
CA ASN A 109 10.93 1.91 -6.99
C ASN A 109 10.23 0.96 -6.00
N GLY A 110 10.03 -0.31 -6.37
CA GLY A 110 9.37 -1.30 -5.53
C GLY A 110 8.50 -2.27 -6.33
N THR A 111 7.51 -2.85 -5.71
CA THR A 111 6.59 -3.82 -6.30
C THR A 111 5.15 -3.33 -6.17
N TYR A 112 4.42 -3.26 -7.28
CA TYR A 112 2.97 -3.04 -7.25
C TYR A 112 2.25 -4.36 -7.01
N VAL A 113 1.23 -4.30 -6.17
CA VAL A 113 0.36 -5.43 -5.88
C VAL A 113 -1.01 -5.18 -6.49
N SER A 114 -1.45 -6.10 -7.34
CA SER A 114 -2.78 -6.14 -7.93
C SER A 114 -3.65 -7.13 -7.18
N THR A 115 -4.93 -6.81 -7.07
CA THR A 115 -5.90 -7.63 -6.37
C THR A 115 -7.14 -7.81 -7.20
N THR A 116 -8.03 -8.71 -6.80
CA THR A 116 -9.36 -8.88 -7.41
C THR A 116 -10.18 -7.58 -7.39
N ARG A 117 -9.88 -6.66 -6.46
CA ARG A 117 -10.58 -5.37 -6.32
C ARG A 117 -10.02 -4.27 -7.22
N GLY A 118 -8.82 -4.44 -7.76
CA GLY A 118 -8.22 -3.44 -8.63
C GLY A 118 -6.77 -3.71 -8.99
N ARG A 119 -6.36 -3.20 -10.15
CA ARG A 119 -4.96 -3.24 -10.58
C ARG A 119 -4.15 -2.22 -9.78
N ARG A 120 -2.92 -2.61 -9.39
CA ARG A 120 -1.96 -1.75 -8.69
C ARG A 120 -2.58 -1.06 -7.46
N LEU A 121 -3.29 -1.84 -6.65
CA LEU A 121 -4.02 -1.32 -5.49
C LEU A 121 -3.10 -0.62 -4.49
N PHE A 122 -1.90 -1.17 -4.26
CA PHE A 122 -0.87 -0.56 -3.42
C PHE A 122 0.52 -0.94 -3.92
N ALA A 123 1.54 -0.26 -3.42
CA ALA A 123 2.93 -0.53 -3.74
C ALA A 123 3.71 -0.89 -2.48
N ILE A 124 4.60 -1.86 -2.59
CA ILE A 124 5.62 -2.17 -1.60
C ILE A 124 6.89 -1.43 -2.03
N PRO A 125 7.29 -0.35 -1.35
CA PRO A 125 8.44 0.43 -1.77
C PRO A 125 9.75 -0.31 -1.47
N ASN A 126 10.76 -0.12 -2.30
CA ASN A 126 12.12 -0.61 -2.05
C ASN A 126 12.84 0.18 -0.91
N LEU A 127 12.09 1.00 -0.18
CA LEU A 127 12.54 1.76 0.99
C LEU A 127 12.50 0.94 2.28
N LEU A 128 11.95 -0.27 2.26
CA LEU A 128 12.06 -1.24 3.35
C LEU A 128 13.54 -1.69 3.50
N PRO A 129 13.94 -2.26 4.66
CA PRO A 129 15.15 -3.03 4.77
C PRO A 129 15.18 -4.13 3.70
N ASP A 130 16.34 -4.38 3.08
CA ASP A 130 16.41 -5.29 1.92
C ASP A 130 15.96 -6.72 2.28
N ALA A 131 16.25 -7.18 3.49
CA ALA A 131 15.80 -8.48 3.98
C ALA A 131 14.26 -8.52 4.14
N ASP A 132 13.66 -7.48 4.69
CA ASP A 132 12.22 -7.38 4.90
C ASP A 132 11.48 -7.25 3.57
N TYR A 133 12.05 -6.51 2.60
CA TYR A 133 11.52 -6.40 1.26
C TYR A 133 11.50 -7.75 0.55
N ALA A 134 12.62 -8.49 0.59
CA ALA A 134 12.73 -9.80 -0.03
C ALA A 134 11.76 -10.82 0.60
N GLU A 135 11.64 -10.80 1.92
CA GLU A 135 10.70 -11.67 2.63
C GLU A 135 9.24 -11.37 2.29
N LEU A 136 8.86 -10.08 2.30
CA LEU A 136 7.50 -9.67 1.95
C LEU A 136 7.16 -9.99 0.49
N HIS A 137 8.12 -9.78 -0.42
CA HIS A 137 7.98 -10.12 -1.82
C HIS A 137 7.79 -11.63 -2.03
N ALA A 138 8.62 -12.46 -1.40
CA ALA A 138 8.51 -13.92 -1.48
C ALA A 138 7.18 -14.43 -0.89
N LEU A 139 6.70 -13.79 0.19
CA LEU A 139 5.41 -14.10 0.78
C LEU A 139 4.26 -13.81 -0.19
N MET A 140 4.28 -12.66 -0.88
CA MET A 140 3.28 -12.31 -1.89
C MET A 140 3.29 -13.31 -3.06
N GLN A 141 4.47 -13.69 -3.56
CA GLN A 141 4.58 -14.70 -4.60
C GLN A 141 3.98 -16.03 -4.17
N ARG A 142 4.26 -16.48 -2.96
CA ARG A 142 3.67 -17.71 -2.40
C ARG A 142 2.15 -17.64 -2.36
N TRP A 143 1.58 -16.55 -1.90
CA TRP A 143 0.13 -16.38 -1.86
C TRP A 143 -0.50 -16.39 -3.25
N ILE A 144 0.16 -15.82 -4.26
CA ILE A 144 -0.29 -15.86 -5.65
C ILE A 144 -0.27 -17.31 -6.18
N GLU A 145 0.77 -18.07 -5.87
CA GLU A 145 0.86 -19.48 -6.25
C GLU A 145 -0.21 -20.33 -5.58
N GLU A 146 -0.43 -20.14 -4.27
CA GLU A 146 -1.51 -20.79 -3.54
C GLU A 146 -2.89 -20.45 -4.13
N ASN A 147 -3.10 -19.20 -4.54
CA ASN A 147 -4.36 -18.77 -5.17
C ASN A 147 -4.56 -19.34 -6.58
N LYS A 148 -3.47 -19.60 -7.34
CA LYS A 148 -3.54 -20.23 -8.67
C LYS A 148 -3.85 -21.73 -8.59
N HIS A 149 -3.42 -22.36 -7.52
CA HIS A 149 -3.62 -23.77 -7.26
C HIS A 149 -4.32 -23.93 -5.90
N PRO A 150 -5.62 -23.55 -5.79
CA PRO A 150 -6.34 -23.81 -4.57
C PRO A 150 -6.27 -25.32 -4.33
N ALA A 151 -5.66 -25.73 -3.21
CA ALA A 151 -5.68 -27.12 -2.80
C ALA A 151 -7.14 -27.57 -2.87
N ALA A 152 -7.40 -28.65 -3.61
CA ALA A 152 -8.73 -29.23 -3.72
C ALA A 152 -9.28 -29.31 -2.28
N PRO A 153 -10.52 -28.88 -2.05
CA PRO A 153 -11.09 -28.96 -0.72
C PRO A 153 -10.87 -30.39 -0.24
N ALA A 154 -10.20 -30.55 0.91
CA ALA A 154 -10.07 -31.83 1.57
C ALA A 154 -11.51 -32.37 1.63
N GLU A 155 -11.75 -33.38 0.81
CA GLU A 155 -13.06 -34.01 0.64
C GLU A 155 -13.65 -34.23 2.01
N ALA A 156 -14.87 -33.83 2.14
CA ALA A 156 -15.76 -34.19 3.23
C ALA A 156 -15.89 -35.73 3.28
N GLU A 157 -14.85 -36.43 3.71
CA GLU A 157 -14.91 -37.78 4.23
C GLU A 157 -15.49 -37.71 5.65
N ALA A 158 -16.79 -37.61 5.75
CA ALA A 158 -17.52 -38.05 6.95
C ALA A 158 -19.02 -37.69 6.87
N VAL A 159 -19.74 -38.06 5.83
CA VAL A 159 -21.21 -38.26 5.93
C VAL A 159 -21.62 -39.39 5.00
N GLU A 160 -21.04 -40.57 5.16
CA GLU A 160 -21.61 -41.83 4.69
C GLU A 160 -21.44 -42.90 5.78
N ALA A 161 -22.04 -42.65 6.92
CA ALA A 161 -22.23 -43.71 7.92
C ALA A 161 -23.44 -43.32 8.79
N GLY A 162 -24.63 -43.44 8.28
CA GLY A 162 -25.81 -43.19 9.13
C GLY A 162 -27.15 -43.27 8.46
N GLU A 163 -27.25 -43.92 7.29
CA GLU A 163 -28.58 -44.14 6.69
C GLU A 163 -28.80 -45.62 6.32
N GLN A 164 -28.78 -46.44 7.34
CA GLN A 164 -29.39 -47.79 7.31
C GLN A 164 -29.83 -48.10 8.73
N THR A 165 -31.09 -47.84 8.99
CA THR A 165 -31.97 -48.66 9.91
C THR A 165 -33.14 -47.79 10.35
N ALA A 166 -34.23 -47.88 9.66
CA ALA A 166 -35.59 -47.85 10.22
C ALA A 166 -36.63 -47.89 9.09
N GLU A 167 -36.62 -48.96 8.36
CA GLU A 167 -37.83 -49.43 7.70
C GLU A 167 -38.33 -50.56 8.62
N GLU A 168 -39.46 -50.37 9.19
CA GLU A 168 -40.48 -51.36 9.56
C GLU A 168 -41.26 -50.88 10.81
N ALA A 169 -42.49 -50.64 10.56
CA ALA A 169 -43.64 -51.01 11.39
C ALA A 169 -44.79 -49.98 11.29
N THR A 170 -45.76 -50.38 10.51
CA THR A 170 -47.14 -50.54 10.91
C THR A 170 -48.11 -49.41 10.60
N GLN A 171 -48.85 -49.67 9.54
CA GLN A 171 -50.29 -49.35 9.44
C GLN A 171 -51.13 -50.30 10.38
N PRO A 172 -52.41 -50.17 10.60
CA PRO A 172 -53.46 -49.26 10.12
C PRO A 172 -54.55 -48.92 11.18
N GLY A 173 -55.58 -48.24 10.76
CA GLY A 173 -56.92 -48.25 11.41
C GLY A 173 -57.34 -46.82 11.79
N GLY A 174 -58.39 -46.34 11.25
CA GLY A 174 -59.80 -46.61 11.19
C GLY A 174 -60.46 -45.27 11.29
N GLU A 175 -61.26 -44.96 10.30
CA GLU A 175 -62.70 -44.63 10.46
C GLU A 175 -63.10 -43.68 11.62
N ASP A 176 -63.61 -42.53 11.36
CA ASP A 176 -65.07 -42.29 11.21
C ASP A 176 -65.38 -40.79 10.96
N GLN A 177 -66.24 -40.52 10.06
CA GLN A 177 -67.18 -39.40 9.91
C GLN A 177 -68.25 -39.47 11.02
N PRO A 178 -69.24 -38.56 11.19
CA PRO A 178 -69.51 -37.24 10.57
C PRO A 178 -70.12 -36.24 11.58
N ALA A 179 -70.20 -35.02 11.19
CA ALA A 179 -71.38 -34.11 11.27
C ALA A 179 -71.00 -32.67 10.92
#